data_7b5c01e8bdd86fe60182c18e1f3eac93
#
_entry.id   7b5c01e8bdd86fe60182c18e1f3eac93
#
_cell.length_a   1.000
_cell.length_b   1.000
_cell.length_c   1.000
_cell.angle_alpha   90.00
_cell.angle_beta   90.00
_cell.angle_gamma   90.00
#
_symmetry.space_group_name_H-M   'P 1'
#
loop_
_entity.id
_entity.type
_entity.pdbx_description
1 polymer ?
#
loop_
_entity_poly.entity_id
_entity_poly.type
_entity_poly.pdbx_seq_one_letter_code
_entity_poly.pdbx_strand_id
1 'polypeptide(L)'
;VIKVERPDGGDPARRMGPFPGHESHPEKSGIFLYLNTNKRGITLDLKSDAGRASLLELVRDADVLVESYSPRVMPSLGLDYQTLSQVNPRLVMTSVSSFGRNGRYRDYRASELVLYALCGMAYITGEYHREPVKHGYNQAQYLGGVAAASGTVAALLGLWRGGHGQQVDVSILECAISTLFTTFSDYTYAGLVSRRQPSQGSSLRYPAPTKEGYILPTPGVMGDWATYAAMAEVPELQDPKFATPADRQLHSGKIDDLLKAKWLEKTAEEWFHHAQEWRFPFSPVNTMEDISGSLQLEDRGYFIEFPHPAVGTLRYPGASFRMSETPRRQAMPAPTLGQHNEEVVEGATL
;
A
#
# COMPACT_ATOMS: atom_id res chain seq x y z
N VAL A 1 -13.93 13.10 9.64
CA VAL A 1 -12.84 12.49 10.45
C VAL A 1 -12.06 13.60 11.13
N ILE A 2 -11.81 13.44 12.43
CA ILE A 2 -10.98 14.32 13.24
C ILE A 2 -9.61 13.63 13.43
N LYS A 3 -8.53 14.33 13.08
CA LYS A 3 -7.16 13.91 13.34
C LYS A 3 -6.63 14.65 14.55
N VAL A 4 -6.34 13.90 15.60
CA VAL A 4 -5.73 14.43 16.83
C VAL A 4 -4.21 14.33 16.71
N GLU A 5 -3.53 15.45 16.86
CA GLU A 5 -2.07 15.54 16.83
C GLU A 5 -1.51 16.12 18.13
N ARG A 6 -0.22 15.90 18.36
CA ARG A 6 0.46 16.58 19.47
C ARG A 6 0.60 18.08 19.18
N PRO A 7 0.46 18.98 20.16
CA PRO A 7 0.74 20.40 19.95
C PRO A 7 2.17 20.65 19.51
N ASP A 8 3.12 19.90 20.07
CA ASP A 8 4.55 19.99 19.76
C ASP A 8 4.88 19.13 18.53
N GLY A 9 4.99 19.80 17.38
CA GLY A 9 5.48 19.26 16.11
C GLY A 9 4.56 18.26 15.40
N GLY A 10 3.34 18.02 15.87
CA GLY A 10 2.34 17.21 15.18
C GLY A 10 2.73 15.74 14.94
N ASP A 11 2.16 15.18 13.88
CA ASP A 11 2.43 13.84 13.39
C ASP A 11 3.87 13.75 12.83
N PRO A 12 4.64 12.67 13.12
CA PRO A 12 5.94 12.43 12.50
C PRO A 12 5.93 12.51 10.96
N ALA A 13 4.84 12.15 10.31
CA ALA A 13 4.70 12.23 8.86
C ALA A 13 4.87 13.66 8.32
N ARG A 14 4.60 14.71 9.12
CA ARG A 14 4.84 16.11 8.73
C ARG A 14 6.31 16.41 8.44
N ARG A 15 7.22 15.59 8.95
CA ARG A 15 8.69 15.70 8.76
C ARG A 15 9.26 14.70 7.76
N MET A 16 8.39 13.96 7.06
CA MET A 16 8.79 12.99 6.04
C MET A 16 8.58 13.57 4.65
N GLY A 17 9.60 13.46 3.78
CA GLY A 17 9.49 13.87 2.38
C GLY A 17 8.51 13.00 1.57
N PRO A 18 8.30 13.36 0.30
CA PRO A 18 8.95 14.43 -0.42
C PRO A 18 8.47 15.83 -0.02
N PHE A 19 9.32 16.81 -0.23
CA PHE A 19 9.00 18.23 -0.01
C PHE A 19 9.22 19.03 -1.30
N PRO A 20 8.38 20.03 -1.61
CA PRO A 20 8.63 20.95 -2.72
C PRO A 20 9.98 21.63 -2.54
N GLY A 21 10.79 21.67 -3.59
CA GLY A 21 12.14 22.27 -3.57
C GLY A 21 13.13 21.57 -2.64
N HIS A 22 12.82 20.37 -2.15
CA HIS A 22 13.63 19.61 -1.17
C HIS A 22 13.82 20.31 0.19
N GLU A 23 13.01 21.34 0.49
CA GLU A 23 13.06 22.06 1.76
C GLU A 23 12.05 21.49 2.76
N SER A 24 12.54 20.94 3.87
CA SER A 24 11.70 20.35 4.91
C SER A 24 10.84 21.43 5.58
N HIS A 25 9.53 21.23 5.59
CA HIS A 25 8.57 22.09 6.24
C HIS A 25 7.36 21.28 6.75
N PRO A 26 6.89 21.46 7.99
CA PRO A 26 5.84 20.62 8.58
C PRO A 26 4.50 20.66 7.85
N GLU A 27 4.22 21.72 7.11
CA GLU A 27 2.98 21.88 6.33
C GLU A 27 3.15 21.52 4.83
N LYS A 28 4.32 21.02 4.43
CA LYS A 28 4.63 20.73 3.02
C LYS A 28 5.03 19.27 2.75
N SER A 29 4.87 18.36 3.71
CA SER A 29 5.14 16.94 3.52
C SER A 29 4.16 16.32 2.55
N GLY A 30 4.60 15.83 1.40
CA GLY A 30 3.76 15.18 0.41
C GLY A 30 3.02 13.94 0.97
N ILE A 31 3.67 13.16 1.83
CA ILE A 31 3.04 12.01 2.51
C ILE A 31 1.91 12.48 3.42
N PHE A 32 2.16 13.49 4.25
CA PHE A 32 1.14 14.00 5.15
C PHE A 32 -0.05 14.59 4.37
N LEU A 33 0.22 15.40 3.37
CA LEU A 33 -0.79 16.03 2.53
C LEU A 33 -1.69 15.01 1.83
N TYR A 34 -1.10 13.95 1.29
CA TYR A 34 -1.86 12.89 0.63
C TYR A 34 -2.71 12.07 1.60
N LEU A 35 -2.12 11.59 2.68
CA LEU A 35 -2.78 10.67 3.61
C LEU A 35 -3.81 11.33 4.54
N ASN A 36 -3.82 12.67 4.63
CA ASN A 36 -4.71 13.38 5.55
C ASN A 36 -5.74 14.27 4.87
N THR A 37 -5.99 14.10 3.59
CA THR A 37 -7.13 14.75 2.90
C THR A 37 -8.46 14.38 3.58
N ASN A 38 -9.43 15.31 3.55
CA ASN A 38 -10.76 15.16 4.14
C ASN A 38 -10.79 14.97 5.67
N LYS A 39 -9.75 15.42 6.39
CA LYS A 39 -9.71 15.39 7.85
C LYS A 39 -9.76 16.80 8.43
N ARG A 40 -10.43 16.97 9.56
CA ARG A 40 -10.26 18.15 10.43
C ARG A 40 -9.11 17.87 11.38
N GLY A 41 -8.15 18.78 11.50
CA GLY A 41 -6.96 18.62 12.34
C GLY A 41 -7.08 19.42 13.63
N ILE A 42 -6.89 18.77 14.75
CA ILE A 42 -6.80 19.40 16.07
C ILE A 42 -5.53 18.98 16.79
N THR A 43 -5.16 19.75 17.81
CA THR A 43 -4.02 19.40 18.68
C THR A 43 -4.49 19.18 20.10
N LEU A 44 -4.10 18.04 20.72
CA LEU A 44 -4.33 17.73 22.11
C LEU A 44 -3.03 17.19 22.75
N ASP A 45 -2.67 17.71 23.91
CA ASP A 45 -1.65 17.07 24.74
C ASP A 45 -2.29 15.99 25.62
N LEU A 46 -2.27 14.76 25.15
CA LEU A 46 -2.84 13.61 25.86
C LEU A 46 -2.10 13.25 27.16
N LYS A 47 -0.97 13.89 27.45
CA LYS A 47 -0.28 13.73 28.74
C LYS A 47 -0.87 14.66 29.80
N SER A 48 -1.54 15.73 29.42
CA SER A 48 -2.24 16.65 30.32
C SER A 48 -3.64 16.13 30.65
N ASP A 49 -4.16 16.50 31.82
CA ASP A 49 -5.53 16.16 32.22
C ASP A 49 -6.56 16.82 31.31
N ALA A 50 -6.32 18.05 30.92
CA ALA A 50 -7.18 18.79 30.01
C ALA A 50 -7.26 18.14 28.63
N GLY A 51 -6.11 17.75 28.03
CA GLY A 51 -6.09 17.09 26.73
C GLY A 51 -6.78 15.71 26.76
N ARG A 52 -6.64 14.96 27.86
CA ARG A 52 -7.39 13.69 28.03
C ARG A 52 -8.89 13.94 28.17
N ALA A 53 -9.29 14.96 28.96
CA ALA A 53 -10.70 15.30 29.12
C ALA A 53 -11.33 15.68 27.77
N SER A 54 -10.66 16.50 26.96
CA SER A 54 -11.13 16.87 25.62
C SER A 54 -11.25 15.64 24.71
N LEU A 55 -10.30 14.68 24.77
CA LEU A 55 -10.43 13.43 23.99
C LEU A 55 -11.63 12.61 24.45
N LEU A 56 -11.86 12.46 25.76
CA LEU A 56 -13.00 11.72 26.29
C LEU A 56 -14.34 12.35 25.86
N GLU A 57 -14.40 13.67 25.78
CA GLU A 57 -15.59 14.36 25.25
C GLU A 57 -15.83 14.00 23.78
N LEU A 58 -14.80 14.04 22.94
CA LEU A 58 -14.91 13.62 21.54
C LEU A 58 -15.31 12.14 21.38
N VAL A 59 -14.85 11.28 22.29
CA VAL A 59 -15.16 9.84 22.27
C VAL A 59 -16.63 9.55 22.56
N ARG A 60 -17.35 10.40 23.31
CA ARG A 60 -18.78 10.19 23.61
C ARG A 60 -19.64 10.03 22.36
N ASP A 61 -19.34 10.82 21.32
CA ASP A 61 -20.10 10.84 20.07
C ASP A 61 -19.37 10.18 18.91
N ALA A 62 -18.20 9.58 19.14
CA ALA A 62 -17.41 8.93 18.11
C ALA A 62 -17.91 7.51 17.82
N ASP A 63 -18.13 7.19 16.56
CA ASP A 63 -18.35 5.77 16.15
C ASP A 63 -17.06 4.98 16.21
N VAL A 64 -15.94 5.60 15.86
CA VAL A 64 -14.64 4.94 15.71
C VAL A 64 -13.52 5.78 16.29
N LEU A 65 -12.62 5.14 17.02
CA LEU A 65 -11.30 5.66 17.37
C LEU A 65 -10.23 4.78 16.75
N VAL A 66 -9.31 5.37 16.00
CA VAL A 66 -8.15 4.67 15.41
C VAL A 66 -6.88 5.20 16.08
N GLU A 67 -6.05 4.28 16.56
CA GLU A 67 -4.73 4.62 17.11
C GLU A 67 -3.65 3.67 16.57
N SER A 68 -2.40 4.16 16.51
CA SER A 68 -1.26 3.36 16.05
C SER A 68 -0.05 3.50 16.98
N TYR A 69 -0.29 3.63 18.26
CA TYR A 69 0.77 3.65 19.27
C TYR A 69 1.29 2.25 19.61
N SER A 70 2.44 2.20 20.29
CA SER A 70 2.86 0.96 20.96
C SER A 70 1.81 0.53 21.97
N PRO A 71 1.56 -0.79 22.16
CA PRO A 71 0.45 -1.31 22.96
C PRO A 71 0.34 -0.79 24.40
N ARG A 72 1.44 -0.30 24.97
CA ARG A 72 1.47 0.25 26.34
C ARG A 72 1.05 1.72 26.44
N VAL A 73 1.02 2.47 25.32
CA VAL A 73 0.83 3.93 25.37
C VAL A 73 -0.58 4.29 25.81
N MET A 74 -1.61 3.80 25.13
CA MET A 74 -3.00 4.11 25.48
C MET A 74 -3.34 3.72 26.93
N PRO A 75 -2.97 2.50 27.42
CA PRO A 75 -3.14 2.18 28.85
C PRO A 75 -2.39 3.12 29.79
N SER A 76 -1.16 3.52 29.47
CA SER A 76 -0.40 4.46 30.32
C SER A 76 -1.00 5.86 30.43
N LEU A 77 -1.85 6.21 29.48
CA LEU A 77 -2.60 7.49 29.45
C LEU A 77 -4.00 7.35 30.10
N GLY A 78 -4.41 6.13 30.49
CA GLY A 78 -5.77 5.87 30.94
C GLY A 78 -6.81 5.93 29.81
N LEU A 79 -6.38 5.68 28.57
CA LEU A 79 -7.18 5.77 27.36
C LEU A 79 -7.27 4.41 26.63
N ASP A 80 -7.14 3.31 27.37
CA ASP A 80 -7.36 1.97 26.83
C ASP A 80 -8.83 1.72 26.49
N TYR A 81 -9.08 0.64 25.73
CA TYR A 81 -10.44 0.31 25.29
C TYR A 81 -11.41 0.10 26.47
N GLN A 82 -10.96 -0.49 27.57
CA GLN A 82 -11.82 -0.74 28.74
C GLN A 82 -12.31 0.60 29.33
N THR A 83 -11.43 1.57 29.44
CA THR A 83 -11.77 2.91 29.92
C THR A 83 -12.68 3.63 28.92
N LEU A 84 -12.33 3.63 27.65
CA LEU A 84 -13.09 4.35 26.61
C LEU A 84 -14.48 3.74 26.38
N SER A 85 -14.63 2.42 26.49
CA SER A 85 -15.93 1.74 26.36
C SER A 85 -16.90 2.03 27.52
N GLN A 86 -16.41 2.47 28.67
CA GLN A 86 -17.27 2.98 29.75
C GLN A 86 -17.86 4.36 29.43
N VAL A 87 -17.12 5.19 28.66
CA VAL A 87 -17.59 6.48 28.16
C VAL A 87 -18.55 6.31 26.99
N ASN A 88 -18.20 5.42 26.06
CA ASN A 88 -19.03 5.11 24.91
C ASN A 88 -19.05 3.60 24.64
N PRO A 89 -20.08 2.88 25.11
CA PRO A 89 -20.23 1.43 24.90
C PRO A 89 -20.41 1.01 23.44
N ARG A 90 -20.65 1.96 22.54
CA ARG A 90 -20.80 1.72 21.11
C ARG A 90 -19.50 1.96 20.34
N LEU A 91 -18.44 2.39 20.98
CA LEU A 91 -17.18 2.71 20.33
C LEU A 91 -16.54 1.49 19.67
N VAL A 92 -16.16 1.61 18.41
CA VAL A 92 -15.23 0.70 17.77
C VAL A 92 -13.84 1.30 17.85
N MET A 93 -12.94 0.68 18.62
CA MET A 93 -11.54 1.12 18.73
C MET A 93 -10.63 0.23 17.89
N THR A 94 -9.98 0.79 16.87
CA THR A 94 -9.02 0.08 16.03
C THR A 94 -7.61 0.46 16.43
N SER A 95 -6.86 -0.55 16.89
CA SER A 95 -5.46 -0.43 17.32
C SER A 95 -4.54 -1.11 16.31
N VAL A 96 -3.63 -0.34 15.72
CA VAL A 96 -2.69 -0.84 14.71
C VAL A 96 -1.28 -0.83 15.30
N SER A 97 -0.63 -1.97 15.35
CA SER A 97 0.74 -2.05 15.86
C SER A 97 1.59 -3.03 15.06
N SER A 98 2.91 -2.96 15.25
CA SER A 98 3.84 -3.80 14.50
C SER A 98 3.56 -5.30 14.64
N PHE A 99 3.21 -5.75 15.85
CA PHE A 99 3.08 -7.17 16.20
C PHE A 99 1.73 -7.53 16.83
N GLY A 100 0.76 -6.63 16.85
CA GLY A 100 -0.48 -6.77 17.59
C GLY A 100 -0.30 -6.43 19.08
N ARG A 101 -1.41 -6.44 19.82
CA ARG A 101 -1.45 -6.10 21.24
C ARG A 101 -1.11 -7.28 22.16
N ASN A 102 -0.97 -8.48 21.60
CA ASN A 102 -0.69 -9.74 22.30
C ASN A 102 0.58 -10.40 21.78
N GLY A 103 0.99 -11.49 22.41
CA GLY A 103 2.13 -12.29 21.98
C GLY A 103 3.48 -11.79 22.48
N ARG A 104 4.52 -12.58 22.18
CA ARG A 104 5.87 -12.39 22.73
C ARG A 104 6.56 -11.12 22.27
N TYR A 105 6.20 -10.61 21.06
CA TYR A 105 6.85 -9.46 20.43
C TYR A 105 6.05 -8.17 20.54
N ARG A 106 4.91 -8.16 21.27
CA ARG A 106 4.01 -7.00 21.36
C ARG A 106 4.72 -5.70 21.73
N ASP A 107 5.76 -5.78 22.53
CA ASP A 107 6.52 -4.64 23.05
C ASP A 107 7.82 -4.38 22.27
N TYR A 108 8.09 -5.17 21.21
CA TYR A 108 9.28 -5.01 20.39
C TYR A 108 9.12 -3.81 19.46
N ARG A 109 10.25 -3.19 19.16
CA ARG A 109 10.31 -2.11 18.16
C ARG A 109 10.51 -2.69 16.78
N ALA A 110 9.77 -2.20 15.83
CA ALA A 110 9.96 -2.52 14.42
C ALA A 110 9.88 -1.26 13.57
N SER A 111 10.53 -1.34 12.43
CA SER A 111 10.36 -0.42 11.30
C SER A 111 9.77 -1.20 10.14
N GLU A 112 9.42 -0.51 9.07
CA GLU A 112 8.99 -1.13 7.82
C GLU A 112 9.96 -2.23 7.36
N LEU A 113 11.28 -1.95 7.38
CA LEU A 113 12.30 -2.91 6.97
C LEU A 113 12.31 -4.17 7.85
N VAL A 114 12.15 -4.00 9.15
CA VAL A 114 12.08 -5.13 10.10
C VAL A 114 10.85 -6.00 9.83
N LEU A 115 9.69 -5.39 9.64
CA LEU A 115 8.44 -6.11 9.35
C LEU A 115 8.51 -6.83 8.01
N TYR A 116 9.08 -6.18 6.98
CA TYR A 116 9.26 -6.75 5.66
C TYR A 116 10.22 -7.96 5.65
N ALA A 117 11.25 -7.93 6.49
CA ALA A 117 12.16 -9.06 6.67
C ALA A 117 11.49 -10.21 7.45
N LEU A 118 10.81 -9.89 8.56
CA LEU A 118 10.18 -10.89 9.42
C LEU A 118 9.00 -11.61 8.76
N CYS A 119 8.23 -10.94 7.89
CA CYS A 119 7.13 -11.58 7.18
C CYS A 119 7.57 -12.56 6.08
N GLY A 120 8.85 -12.58 5.70
CA GLY A 120 9.37 -13.44 4.64
C GLY A 120 9.45 -12.81 3.25
N MET A 121 8.86 -11.63 3.02
CA MET A 121 8.90 -10.96 1.71
C MET A 121 10.33 -10.68 1.24
N ALA A 122 11.21 -10.23 2.12
CA ALA A 122 12.60 -9.97 1.78
C ALA A 122 13.33 -11.24 1.30
N TYR A 123 12.99 -12.40 1.86
CA TYR A 123 13.64 -13.66 1.51
C TYR A 123 13.39 -14.07 0.05
N ILE A 124 12.22 -13.78 -0.49
CA ILE A 124 11.81 -14.14 -1.86
C ILE A 124 12.00 -13.00 -2.87
N THR A 125 12.42 -11.80 -2.43
CA THR A 125 12.53 -10.62 -3.29
C THR A 125 13.99 -10.30 -3.58
N GLY A 126 14.29 -10.00 -4.84
CA GLY A 126 15.61 -9.61 -5.33
C GLY A 126 16.33 -10.67 -6.16
N GLU A 127 17.52 -10.35 -6.59
CA GLU A 127 18.39 -11.22 -7.37
C GLU A 127 18.90 -12.42 -6.56
N TYR A 128 19.00 -13.58 -7.21
CA TYR A 128 19.41 -14.83 -6.55
C TYR A 128 20.79 -14.76 -5.91
N HIS A 129 21.73 -14.13 -6.61
CA HIS A 129 23.15 -14.04 -6.19
C HIS A 129 23.45 -12.78 -5.35
N ARG A 130 22.44 -12.00 -4.99
CA ARG A 130 22.61 -10.77 -4.22
C ARG A 130 21.85 -10.84 -2.89
N GLU A 131 22.06 -9.85 -2.05
CA GLU A 131 21.36 -9.71 -0.80
C GLU A 131 19.86 -9.55 -1.01
N PRO A 132 19.02 -9.97 -0.04
CA PRO A 132 17.60 -9.66 -0.02
C PRO A 132 17.33 -8.17 -0.12
N VAL A 133 16.32 -7.79 -0.88
CA VAL A 133 15.90 -6.40 -1.02
C VAL A 133 14.47 -6.21 -0.54
N LYS A 134 14.13 -4.96 -0.26
CA LYS A 134 12.78 -4.52 0.11
C LYS A 134 12.17 -3.72 -1.05
N HIS A 135 10.88 -3.84 -1.23
CA HIS A 135 10.13 -2.91 -2.09
C HIS A 135 10.29 -1.46 -1.61
N GLY A 136 10.15 -0.53 -2.51
CA GLY A 136 10.12 0.89 -2.17
C GLY A 136 9.02 1.24 -1.18
N TYR A 137 9.23 2.30 -0.40
CA TYR A 137 8.26 2.86 0.55
C TYR A 137 7.79 1.89 1.65
N ASN A 138 6.60 2.12 2.21
CA ASN A 138 6.09 1.50 3.45
C ASN A 138 4.96 0.50 3.16
N GLN A 139 5.22 -0.54 2.37
CA GLN A 139 4.20 -1.48 1.88
C GLN A 139 3.52 -2.28 3.02
N ALA A 140 4.28 -2.74 4.01
CA ALA A 140 3.70 -3.46 5.15
C ALA A 140 2.77 -2.56 5.97
N GLN A 141 3.13 -1.30 6.16
CA GLN A 141 2.28 -0.33 6.87
C GLN A 141 0.99 0.00 6.09
N TYR A 142 1.05 0.11 4.76
CA TYR A 142 -0.15 0.28 3.93
C TYR A 142 -1.08 -0.95 4.02
N LEU A 143 -0.54 -2.16 4.01
CA LEU A 143 -1.32 -3.38 4.21
C LEU A 143 -2.02 -3.38 5.58
N GLY A 144 -1.30 -2.98 6.63
CA GLY A 144 -1.86 -2.79 7.97
C GLY A 144 -3.01 -1.76 7.98
N GLY A 145 -2.84 -0.65 7.26
CA GLY A 145 -3.88 0.39 7.13
C GLY A 145 -5.14 -0.11 6.41
N VAL A 146 -4.99 -0.88 5.34
CA VAL A 146 -6.10 -1.49 4.60
C VAL A 146 -6.83 -2.52 5.46
N ALA A 147 -6.09 -3.38 6.16
CA ALA A 147 -6.67 -4.36 7.08
C ALA A 147 -7.40 -3.68 8.24
N ALA A 148 -6.84 -2.60 8.79
CA ALA A 148 -7.48 -1.79 9.83
C ALA A 148 -8.81 -1.19 9.34
N ALA A 149 -8.84 -0.61 8.15
CA ALA A 149 -10.06 -0.08 7.56
C ALA A 149 -11.12 -1.18 7.38
N SER A 150 -10.73 -2.33 6.81
CA SER A 150 -11.62 -3.47 6.61
C SER A 150 -12.19 -4.02 7.92
N GLY A 151 -11.32 -4.23 8.92
CA GLY A 151 -11.74 -4.70 10.24
C GLY A 151 -12.65 -3.70 10.96
N THR A 152 -12.37 -2.40 10.84
CA THR A 152 -13.21 -1.34 11.40
C THR A 152 -14.62 -1.35 10.79
N VAL A 153 -14.72 -1.43 9.45
CA VAL A 153 -16.01 -1.49 8.76
C VAL A 153 -16.78 -2.76 9.14
N ALA A 154 -16.11 -3.91 9.25
CA ALA A 154 -16.73 -5.15 9.70
C ALA A 154 -17.28 -5.03 11.13
N ALA A 155 -16.50 -4.40 12.04
CA ALA A 155 -16.95 -4.15 13.41
C ALA A 155 -18.15 -3.20 13.48
N LEU A 156 -18.17 -2.12 12.67
CA LEU A 156 -19.31 -1.21 12.55
C LEU A 156 -20.56 -1.92 12.02
N LEU A 157 -20.44 -2.77 11.01
CA LEU A 157 -21.57 -3.57 10.50
C LEU A 157 -22.14 -4.49 11.59
N GLY A 158 -21.26 -5.11 12.40
CA GLY A 158 -21.67 -5.91 13.56
C GLY A 158 -22.43 -5.06 14.58
N LEU A 159 -21.94 -3.87 14.89
CA LEU A 159 -22.56 -2.92 15.81
C LEU A 159 -23.96 -2.50 15.30
N TRP A 160 -24.09 -2.15 14.03
CA TRP A 160 -25.38 -1.72 13.45
C TRP A 160 -26.42 -2.85 13.37
N ARG A 161 -25.99 -4.10 13.39
CA ARG A 161 -26.87 -5.29 13.47
C ARG A 161 -27.26 -5.67 14.90
N GLY A 162 -27.09 -4.78 15.86
CA GLY A 162 -27.47 -4.99 17.27
C GLY A 162 -26.34 -5.55 18.14
N GLY A 163 -25.11 -5.54 17.66
CA GLY A 163 -23.93 -5.86 18.45
C GLY A 163 -23.49 -4.71 19.38
N HIS A 164 -22.35 -4.90 20.01
CA HIS A 164 -21.70 -3.91 20.89
C HIS A 164 -20.47 -3.33 20.23
N GLY A 165 -19.99 -2.19 20.78
CA GLY A 165 -18.66 -1.68 20.48
C GLY A 165 -17.60 -2.73 20.79
N GLN A 166 -16.45 -2.67 20.09
CA GLN A 166 -15.37 -3.63 20.27
C GLN A 166 -14.02 -3.07 19.92
N GLN A 167 -12.97 -3.72 20.38
CA GLN A 167 -11.61 -3.43 19.95
C GLN A 167 -11.24 -4.31 18.76
N VAL A 168 -10.69 -3.70 17.71
CA VAL A 168 -10.08 -4.36 16.56
C VAL A 168 -8.58 -4.25 16.72
N ASP A 169 -7.90 -5.37 16.90
CA ASP A 169 -6.44 -5.45 17.02
C ASP A 169 -5.82 -5.84 15.69
N VAL A 170 -4.93 -5.02 15.15
CA VAL A 170 -4.30 -5.21 13.84
C VAL A 170 -2.78 -5.29 13.99
N SER A 171 -2.24 -6.44 13.62
CA SER A 171 -0.81 -6.70 13.52
C SER A 171 -0.33 -6.45 12.10
N ILE A 172 0.54 -5.46 11.90
CA ILE A 172 1.12 -5.17 10.58
C ILE A 172 1.91 -6.38 10.06
N LEU A 173 2.62 -7.09 10.94
CA LEU A 173 3.34 -8.31 10.56
C LEU A 173 2.40 -9.36 9.97
N GLU A 174 1.27 -9.63 10.61
CA GLU A 174 0.30 -10.63 10.15
C GLU A 174 -0.35 -10.19 8.82
N CYS A 175 -0.66 -8.90 8.67
CA CYS A 175 -1.14 -8.35 7.42
C CYS A 175 -0.14 -8.57 6.27
N ALA A 176 1.14 -8.38 6.52
CA ALA A 176 2.18 -8.63 5.51
C ALA A 176 2.31 -10.14 5.19
N ILE A 177 2.28 -11.01 6.20
CA ILE A 177 2.32 -12.47 5.99
C ILE A 177 1.12 -12.96 5.17
N SER A 178 -0.07 -12.40 5.38
CA SER A 178 -1.29 -12.82 4.68
C SER A 178 -1.21 -12.68 3.15
N THR A 179 -0.34 -11.80 2.65
CA THR A 179 -0.10 -11.65 1.20
C THR A 179 0.79 -12.75 0.60
N LEU A 180 1.43 -13.55 1.45
CA LEU A 180 2.33 -14.64 1.05
C LEU A 180 1.65 -16.03 1.13
N PHE A 181 0.33 -16.07 1.00
CA PHE A 181 -0.41 -17.33 1.23
C PHE A 181 0.06 -18.47 0.31
N THR A 182 0.39 -18.22 -0.96
CA THR A 182 0.91 -19.23 -1.88
C THR A 182 2.26 -19.76 -1.41
N THR A 183 3.20 -18.87 -1.09
CA THR A 183 4.53 -19.23 -0.59
C THR A 183 4.45 -19.98 0.74
N PHE A 184 3.51 -19.57 1.60
CA PHE A 184 3.25 -20.27 2.86
C PHE A 184 2.62 -21.64 2.64
N SER A 185 1.69 -21.76 1.68
CA SER A 185 1.07 -23.03 1.31
C SER A 185 2.06 -24.00 0.67
N ASP A 186 3.00 -23.52 -0.14
CA ASP A 186 4.09 -24.36 -0.67
C ASP A 186 4.83 -25.09 0.46
N TYR A 187 5.12 -24.38 1.54
CA TYR A 187 5.77 -25.00 2.69
C TYR A 187 4.84 -25.94 3.48
N THR A 188 3.62 -25.49 3.79
CA THR A 188 2.73 -26.26 4.68
C THR A 188 2.13 -27.50 4.03
N TYR A 189 1.89 -27.47 2.71
CA TYR A 189 1.32 -28.61 1.97
C TYR A 189 2.35 -29.48 1.30
N ALA A 190 3.43 -28.90 0.77
CA ALA A 190 4.42 -29.63 -0.02
C ALA A 190 5.82 -29.69 0.62
N GLY A 191 6.07 -29.03 1.73
CA GLY A 191 7.39 -28.94 2.37
C GLY A 191 8.40 -28.11 1.53
N LEU A 192 7.93 -27.35 0.56
CA LEU A 192 8.76 -26.58 -0.36
C LEU A 192 9.07 -25.19 0.23
N VAL A 193 10.34 -24.85 0.32
CA VAL A 193 10.77 -23.50 0.73
C VAL A 193 10.97 -22.67 -0.53
N SER A 194 10.00 -21.76 -0.81
CA SER A 194 10.11 -20.80 -1.91
C SER A 194 11.33 -19.91 -1.73
N ARG A 195 12.09 -19.73 -2.81
CA ARG A 195 13.36 -18.97 -2.80
C ARG A 195 13.43 -18.04 -3.99
N ARG A 196 14.29 -17.04 -3.93
CA ARG A 196 14.76 -16.37 -5.14
C ARG A 196 15.34 -17.43 -6.08
N GLN A 197 14.91 -17.42 -7.32
CA GLN A 197 15.39 -18.35 -8.33
C GLN A 197 16.56 -17.69 -9.08
N PRO A 198 17.56 -18.49 -9.52
CA PRO A 198 18.51 -17.97 -10.48
C PRO A 198 17.75 -17.41 -11.68
N SER A 199 18.11 -16.22 -12.11
CA SER A 199 17.63 -15.66 -13.38
C SER A 199 18.32 -16.40 -14.55
N GLN A 200 18.21 -17.73 -14.57
CA GLN A 200 18.68 -18.49 -15.72
C GLN A 200 17.75 -18.16 -16.87
N GLY A 201 18.18 -17.15 -17.59
CA GLY A 201 17.87 -16.98 -18.97
C GLY A 201 16.37 -17.02 -19.28
N SER A 202 15.55 -16.21 -18.64
CA SER A 202 14.17 -16.15 -19.09
C SER A 202 13.69 -14.71 -19.17
N SER A 203 13.95 -14.09 -20.32
CA SER A 203 13.24 -12.87 -20.75
C SER A 203 11.71 -13.04 -20.73
N LEU A 204 11.23 -14.24 -20.46
CA LEU A 204 9.84 -14.60 -20.31
C LEU A 204 9.27 -14.35 -18.91
N ARG A 205 10.10 -14.00 -17.91
CA ARG A 205 9.68 -13.83 -16.51
C ARG A 205 10.19 -12.56 -15.84
N TYR A 206 11.07 -11.83 -16.51
CA TYR A 206 11.74 -10.65 -15.98
C TYR A 206 11.60 -9.49 -16.96
N PRO A 207 11.63 -8.26 -16.48
CA PRO A 207 11.66 -7.11 -17.37
C PRO A 207 12.82 -7.22 -18.35
N ALA A 208 12.51 -7.11 -19.64
CA ALA A 208 13.49 -7.13 -20.74
C ALA A 208 13.67 -5.70 -21.29
N PRO A 209 14.90 -5.28 -21.64
CA PRO A 209 15.14 -4.01 -22.27
C PRO A 209 14.49 -3.98 -23.66
N THR A 210 13.96 -2.82 -24.03
CA THR A 210 13.39 -2.52 -25.34
C THR A 210 14.16 -1.37 -25.99
N LYS A 211 13.73 -0.92 -27.14
CA LYS A 211 14.31 0.29 -27.79
C LYS A 211 14.28 1.49 -26.85
N GLU A 212 13.19 1.63 -26.06
CA GLU A 212 13.03 2.63 -25.03
C GLU A 212 12.30 2.00 -23.84
N GLY A 213 12.94 2.02 -22.64
CA GLY A 213 12.39 1.45 -21.42
C GLY A 213 12.51 -0.07 -21.34
N TYR A 214 11.61 -0.67 -20.57
CA TYR A 214 11.56 -2.11 -20.30
C TYR A 214 10.14 -2.63 -20.50
N ILE A 215 10.05 -3.86 -21.03
CA ILE A 215 8.78 -4.60 -21.11
C ILE A 215 8.82 -5.79 -20.16
N LEU A 216 7.70 -6.10 -19.52
CA LEU A 216 7.47 -7.35 -18.81
C LEU A 216 6.65 -8.27 -19.72
N PRO A 217 7.28 -9.22 -20.40
CA PRO A 217 6.57 -10.20 -21.21
C PRO A 217 5.97 -11.29 -20.33
N THR A 218 4.76 -11.74 -20.65
CA THR A 218 4.09 -12.82 -19.90
C THR A 218 3.52 -13.85 -20.87
N PRO A 219 4.34 -14.75 -21.39
CA PRO A 219 3.93 -15.66 -22.47
C PRO A 219 3.00 -16.79 -22.03
N GLY A 220 2.91 -17.07 -20.73
CA GLY A 220 2.50 -18.38 -20.24
C GLY A 220 1.02 -18.57 -19.90
N VAL A 221 0.16 -17.56 -20.04
CA VAL A 221 -1.18 -17.64 -19.43
C VAL A 221 -2.32 -17.78 -20.45
N MET A 222 -2.14 -17.34 -21.70
CA MET A 222 -3.28 -17.16 -22.61
C MET A 222 -3.10 -17.66 -24.05
N GLY A 223 -2.02 -18.34 -24.40
CA GLY A 223 -1.81 -18.81 -25.77
C GLY A 223 -0.87 -19.99 -25.89
N ASP A 224 -0.92 -20.68 -27.02
CA ASP A 224 0.08 -21.70 -27.34
C ASP A 224 1.42 -21.07 -27.75
N TRP A 225 2.47 -21.89 -27.73
CA TRP A 225 3.82 -21.43 -28.01
C TRP A 225 4.02 -20.92 -29.45
N ALA A 226 3.28 -21.49 -30.42
CA ALA A 226 3.37 -21.07 -31.82
C ALA A 226 2.77 -19.69 -32.01
N THR A 227 1.63 -19.42 -31.36
CA THR A 227 0.99 -18.08 -31.32
C THR A 227 1.92 -17.06 -30.67
N TYR A 228 2.60 -17.44 -29.57
CA TYR A 228 3.57 -16.56 -28.92
C TYR A 228 4.75 -16.24 -29.85
N ALA A 229 5.30 -17.24 -30.54
CA ALA A 229 6.38 -17.05 -31.50
C ALA A 229 5.99 -16.12 -32.64
N ALA A 230 4.74 -16.23 -33.13
CA ALA A 230 4.20 -15.34 -34.17
C ALA A 230 4.03 -13.92 -33.66
N MET A 231 3.45 -13.73 -32.47
CA MET A 231 3.31 -12.42 -31.82
C MET A 231 4.67 -11.77 -31.57
N ALA A 232 5.63 -12.55 -31.07
CA ALA A 232 6.99 -12.06 -30.82
C ALA A 232 7.78 -11.80 -32.13
N GLU A 233 7.22 -12.17 -33.30
CA GLU A 233 7.87 -12.07 -34.61
C GLU A 233 9.23 -12.81 -34.67
N VAL A 234 9.33 -13.95 -33.95
CA VAL A 234 10.53 -14.79 -33.87
C VAL A 234 10.18 -16.23 -34.33
N PRO A 235 10.16 -16.49 -35.64
CA PRO A 235 9.77 -17.80 -36.19
C PRO A 235 10.68 -18.93 -35.71
N GLU A 236 11.93 -18.67 -35.35
CA GLU A 236 12.88 -19.62 -34.80
C GLU A 236 12.40 -20.32 -33.53
N LEU A 237 11.49 -19.68 -32.79
CA LEU A 237 10.87 -20.26 -31.60
C LEU A 237 9.92 -21.42 -31.92
N GLN A 238 9.53 -21.61 -33.16
CA GLN A 238 8.71 -22.74 -33.60
C GLN A 238 9.54 -24.01 -33.88
N ASP A 239 10.87 -23.99 -33.76
CA ASP A 239 11.73 -25.15 -33.87
C ASP A 239 11.25 -26.27 -32.89
N PRO A 240 11.12 -27.51 -33.33
CA PRO A 240 10.67 -28.63 -32.47
C PRO A 240 11.44 -28.80 -31.16
N LYS A 241 12.70 -28.33 -31.09
CA LYS A 241 13.49 -28.35 -29.85
C LYS A 241 12.96 -27.42 -28.76
N PHE A 242 11.96 -26.54 -29.02
CA PHE A 242 11.31 -25.68 -28.08
C PHE A 242 9.84 -26.06 -27.82
N ALA A 243 9.41 -27.22 -28.32
CA ALA A 243 8.00 -27.63 -28.33
C ALA A 243 7.41 -27.76 -26.92
N THR A 244 8.13 -28.40 -25.99
CA THR A 244 7.63 -28.66 -24.65
C THR A 244 8.15 -27.62 -23.63
N PRO A 245 7.44 -27.40 -22.50
CA PRO A 245 7.95 -26.56 -21.42
C PRO A 245 9.33 -27.02 -20.90
N ALA A 246 9.58 -28.31 -20.84
CA ALA A 246 10.86 -28.87 -20.41
C ALA A 246 11.98 -28.51 -21.40
N ASP A 247 11.71 -28.63 -22.70
CA ASP A 247 12.66 -28.29 -23.76
C ASP A 247 12.97 -26.79 -23.73
N ARG A 248 11.95 -25.93 -23.51
CA ARG A 248 12.14 -24.50 -23.37
C ARG A 248 12.99 -24.14 -22.14
N GLN A 249 12.82 -24.84 -21.03
CA GLN A 249 13.66 -24.67 -19.87
C GLN A 249 15.12 -25.06 -20.16
N LEU A 250 15.33 -26.17 -20.85
CA LEU A 250 16.67 -26.67 -21.25
C LEU A 250 17.39 -25.68 -22.19
N HIS A 251 16.63 -25.02 -23.06
CA HIS A 251 17.16 -24.11 -24.08
C HIS A 251 16.89 -22.60 -23.73
N SER A 252 16.60 -22.30 -22.48
CA SER A 252 16.21 -20.96 -22.05
C SER A 252 17.16 -19.85 -22.49
N GLY A 253 18.47 -20.07 -22.40
CA GLY A 253 19.45 -19.07 -22.83
C GLY A 253 19.35 -18.71 -24.33
N LYS A 254 19.11 -19.72 -25.21
CA LYS A 254 18.94 -19.44 -26.64
C LYS A 254 17.62 -18.71 -26.94
N ILE A 255 16.55 -19.07 -26.25
CA ILE A 255 15.26 -18.39 -26.35
C ILE A 255 15.42 -16.93 -25.92
N ASP A 256 16.13 -16.70 -24.82
CA ASP A 256 16.41 -15.37 -24.33
C ASP A 256 17.19 -14.50 -25.31
N ASP A 257 18.23 -15.05 -25.93
CA ASP A 257 19.03 -14.31 -26.88
C ASP A 257 18.20 -13.88 -28.10
N LEU A 258 17.34 -14.77 -28.61
CA LEU A 258 16.41 -14.47 -29.70
C LEU A 258 15.42 -13.38 -29.33
N LEU A 259 14.78 -13.51 -28.18
CA LEU A 259 13.77 -12.56 -27.70
C LEU A 259 14.37 -11.21 -27.34
N LYS A 260 15.52 -11.18 -26.65
CA LYS A 260 16.19 -9.91 -26.30
C LYS A 260 16.57 -9.10 -27.52
N ALA A 261 17.08 -9.75 -28.57
CA ALA A 261 17.37 -9.06 -29.83
C ALA A 261 16.09 -8.45 -30.42
N LYS A 262 14.99 -9.19 -30.36
CA LYS A 262 13.72 -8.74 -30.91
C LYS A 262 13.08 -7.60 -30.13
N TRP A 263 13.12 -7.69 -28.78
CA TRP A 263 12.55 -6.62 -27.93
C TRP A 263 13.19 -5.25 -28.18
N LEU A 264 14.43 -5.18 -28.60
CA LEU A 264 15.12 -3.93 -28.93
C LEU A 264 14.65 -3.24 -30.22
N GLU A 265 13.82 -3.89 -31.04
CA GLU A 265 13.33 -3.32 -32.29
C GLU A 265 12.20 -2.30 -32.09
N LYS A 266 11.41 -2.43 -31.03
CA LYS A 266 10.27 -1.56 -30.72
C LYS A 266 10.40 -0.98 -29.29
N THR A 267 9.67 0.08 -29.01
CA THR A 267 9.54 0.63 -27.64
C THR A 267 8.70 -0.27 -26.77
N ALA A 268 8.75 -0.09 -25.44
CA ALA A 268 7.92 -0.83 -24.51
C ALA A 268 6.42 -0.62 -24.78
N GLU A 269 6.02 0.58 -25.13
CA GLU A 269 4.62 0.94 -25.47
C GLU A 269 4.17 0.26 -26.77
N GLU A 270 4.99 0.29 -27.80
CA GLU A 270 4.70 -0.39 -29.06
C GLU A 270 4.54 -1.89 -28.85
N TRP A 271 5.40 -2.54 -28.04
CA TRP A 271 5.26 -3.95 -27.69
C TRP A 271 4.02 -4.23 -26.85
N PHE A 272 3.66 -3.35 -25.94
CA PHE A 272 2.43 -3.47 -25.16
C PHE A 272 1.20 -3.54 -26.07
N HIS A 273 1.02 -2.56 -26.95
CA HIS A 273 -0.13 -2.54 -27.85
C HIS A 273 -0.14 -3.71 -28.81
N HIS A 274 1.01 -4.03 -29.43
CA HIS A 274 1.14 -5.18 -30.31
C HIS A 274 0.76 -6.51 -29.62
N ALA A 275 1.26 -6.75 -28.40
CA ALA A 275 0.92 -7.94 -27.64
C ALA A 275 -0.57 -8.02 -27.28
N GLN A 276 -1.22 -6.88 -26.96
CA GLN A 276 -2.66 -6.83 -26.66
C GLN A 276 -3.53 -7.21 -27.88
N GLU A 277 -3.13 -6.88 -29.10
CA GLU A 277 -3.82 -7.33 -30.32
C GLU A 277 -3.84 -8.86 -30.42
N TRP A 278 -2.78 -9.51 -29.94
CA TRP A 278 -2.66 -10.95 -29.85
C TRP A 278 -3.19 -11.56 -28.54
N ARG A 279 -3.75 -10.71 -27.65
CA ARG A 279 -4.23 -11.09 -26.30
C ARG A 279 -3.15 -11.64 -25.37
N PHE A 280 -1.91 -11.22 -25.53
CA PHE A 280 -0.85 -11.49 -24.56
C PHE A 280 -0.73 -10.36 -23.54
N PRO A 281 -0.69 -10.68 -22.23
CA PRO A 281 -0.68 -9.68 -21.18
C PRO A 281 0.73 -9.11 -20.94
N PHE A 282 1.28 -8.41 -21.91
CA PHE A 282 2.51 -7.66 -21.75
C PHE A 282 2.24 -6.34 -21.05
N SER A 283 3.28 -5.77 -20.44
CA SER A 283 3.18 -4.45 -19.81
C SER A 283 4.50 -3.70 -19.89
N PRO A 284 4.51 -2.40 -20.23
CA PRO A 284 5.68 -1.57 -20.00
C PRO A 284 5.97 -1.47 -18.50
N VAL A 285 7.22 -1.24 -18.14
CA VAL A 285 7.64 -0.91 -16.78
C VAL A 285 7.61 0.60 -16.64
N ASN A 286 6.49 1.12 -16.18
CA ASN A 286 6.21 2.54 -16.13
C ASN A 286 6.97 3.27 -15.02
N THR A 287 7.43 4.47 -15.31
CA THR A 287 7.85 5.48 -14.33
C THR A 287 6.64 6.18 -13.71
N MET A 288 6.85 6.98 -12.66
CA MET A 288 5.78 7.80 -12.10
C MET A 288 5.32 8.91 -13.07
N GLU A 289 6.17 9.34 -13.98
CA GLU A 289 5.84 10.27 -15.06
C GLU A 289 4.87 9.61 -16.05
N ASP A 290 5.18 8.40 -16.52
CA ASP A 290 4.31 7.61 -17.40
C ASP A 290 2.94 7.34 -16.75
N ILE A 291 2.93 6.97 -15.46
CA ILE A 291 1.68 6.77 -14.72
C ILE A 291 0.88 8.07 -14.64
N SER A 292 1.53 9.21 -14.41
CA SER A 292 0.86 10.51 -14.35
C SER A 292 0.25 10.91 -15.69
N GLY A 293 0.86 10.51 -16.81
CA GLY A 293 0.37 10.74 -18.18
C GLY A 293 -0.53 9.63 -18.73
N SER A 294 -0.89 8.61 -17.95
CA SER A 294 -1.65 7.45 -18.42
C SER A 294 -3.06 7.82 -18.86
N LEU A 295 -3.38 7.62 -20.14
CA LEU A 295 -4.70 7.84 -20.72
C LEU A 295 -5.77 6.99 -20.02
N GLN A 296 -5.47 5.75 -19.67
CA GLN A 296 -6.39 4.88 -18.93
C GLN A 296 -6.75 5.47 -17.57
N LEU A 297 -5.80 6.07 -16.84
CA LEU A 297 -6.07 6.69 -15.55
C LEU A 297 -6.79 8.04 -15.72
N GLU A 298 -6.53 8.77 -16.79
CA GLU A 298 -7.24 9.98 -17.14
C GLU A 298 -8.70 9.71 -17.47
N ASP A 299 -9.00 8.77 -18.38
CA ASP A 299 -10.36 8.33 -18.73
C ASP A 299 -11.15 7.84 -17.52
N ARG A 300 -10.46 7.24 -16.57
CA ARG A 300 -11.06 6.85 -15.30
C ARG A 300 -11.23 8.01 -14.30
N GLY A 301 -10.70 9.21 -14.60
CA GLY A 301 -10.67 10.34 -13.64
C GLY A 301 -10.04 9.92 -12.32
N TYR A 302 -8.94 9.15 -12.39
CA TYR A 302 -8.30 8.59 -11.20
C TYR A 302 -7.61 9.67 -10.38
N PHE A 303 -6.93 10.61 -11.06
CA PHE A 303 -6.27 11.70 -10.38
C PHE A 303 -7.25 12.80 -10.00
N ILE A 304 -6.97 13.44 -8.88
CA ILE A 304 -7.74 14.57 -8.37
C ILE A 304 -6.80 15.72 -8.08
N GLU A 305 -7.29 16.93 -8.30
CA GLU A 305 -6.55 18.16 -8.04
C GLU A 305 -7.36 19.07 -7.14
N PHE A 306 -6.70 19.67 -6.17
CA PHE A 306 -7.30 20.71 -5.33
C PHE A 306 -6.21 21.56 -4.67
N PRO A 307 -6.52 22.82 -4.35
CA PRO A 307 -5.57 23.74 -3.75
C PRO A 307 -5.32 23.39 -2.28
N HIS A 308 -4.08 23.60 -1.84
CA HIS A 308 -3.67 23.56 -0.44
C HIS A 308 -2.98 24.90 -0.07
N PRO A 309 -3.28 25.50 1.09
CA PRO A 309 -2.79 26.84 1.43
C PRO A 309 -1.26 26.97 1.49
N ALA A 310 -0.55 25.89 1.84
CA ALA A 310 0.91 25.91 1.98
C ALA A 310 1.70 25.56 0.72
N VAL A 311 1.09 24.89 -0.28
CA VAL A 311 1.81 24.33 -1.44
C VAL A 311 1.15 24.62 -2.78
N GLY A 312 0.02 25.31 -2.82
CA GLY A 312 -0.76 25.51 -4.05
C GLY A 312 -1.49 24.24 -4.50
N THR A 313 -1.85 24.17 -5.79
CA THR A 313 -2.59 23.02 -6.33
C THR A 313 -1.67 21.83 -6.48
N LEU A 314 -2.09 20.69 -5.92
CA LEU A 314 -1.42 19.40 -6.06
C LEU A 314 -2.34 18.40 -6.73
N ARG A 315 -1.72 17.49 -7.50
CA ARG A 315 -2.37 16.33 -8.11
C ARG A 315 -2.16 15.11 -7.25
N TYR A 316 -3.26 14.44 -6.85
CA TYR A 316 -3.23 13.29 -5.97
C TYR A 316 -3.83 12.05 -6.65
N PRO A 317 -3.35 10.84 -6.31
CA PRO A 317 -4.09 9.63 -6.60
C PRO A 317 -5.47 9.67 -5.95
N GLY A 318 -6.48 9.28 -6.69
CA GLY A 318 -7.86 9.20 -6.21
C GLY A 318 -8.18 7.89 -5.48
N ALA A 319 -9.46 7.62 -5.29
CA ALA A 319 -9.92 6.34 -4.77
C ALA A 319 -9.77 5.25 -5.84
N SER A 320 -9.30 4.08 -5.42
CA SER A 320 -9.14 2.91 -6.30
C SER A 320 -10.47 2.22 -6.68
N PHE A 321 -11.57 2.61 -6.04
CA PHE A 321 -12.91 2.11 -6.31
C PHE A 321 -13.91 3.25 -6.50
N ARG A 322 -15.02 2.94 -7.18
CA ARG A 322 -16.12 3.86 -7.41
C ARG A 322 -17.41 3.19 -6.96
N MET A 323 -18.24 3.91 -6.22
CA MET A 323 -19.57 3.47 -5.81
C MET A 323 -20.61 4.27 -6.60
N SER A 324 -21.58 3.59 -7.20
CA SER A 324 -22.60 4.20 -8.06
C SER A 324 -23.52 5.16 -7.29
N GLU A 325 -23.93 4.75 -6.09
CA GLU A 325 -24.93 5.48 -5.29
C GLU A 325 -24.28 6.47 -4.31
N THR A 326 -23.05 6.19 -3.87
CA THR A 326 -22.32 7.03 -2.91
C THR A 326 -20.94 7.36 -3.45
N PRO A 327 -20.87 8.15 -4.52
CA PRO A 327 -19.60 8.52 -5.11
C PRO A 327 -18.73 9.32 -4.11
N ARG A 328 -17.43 9.34 -4.36
CA ARG A 328 -16.51 10.11 -3.55
C ARG A 328 -16.94 11.57 -3.48
N ARG A 329 -17.01 12.13 -2.29
CA ARG A 329 -17.24 13.56 -2.08
C ARG A 329 -16.03 14.37 -2.55
N GLN A 330 -16.26 15.66 -2.83
CA GLN A 330 -15.17 16.58 -3.14
C GLN A 330 -14.09 16.52 -2.04
N ALA A 331 -12.83 16.45 -2.46
CA ALA A 331 -11.72 16.40 -1.52
C ALA A 331 -11.50 17.76 -0.85
N MET A 332 -11.21 17.72 0.45
CA MET A 332 -10.66 18.85 1.18
C MET A 332 -9.16 18.64 1.38
N PRO A 333 -8.35 19.70 1.37
CA PRO A 333 -6.91 19.58 1.65
C PRO A 333 -6.67 19.00 3.04
N ALA A 334 -5.49 18.45 3.25
CA ALA A 334 -5.05 18.04 4.57
C ALA A 334 -4.99 19.29 5.49
N PRO A 335 -5.35 19.18 6.76
CA PRO A 335 -5.34 20.33 7.65
C PRO A 335 -3.91 20.76 8.02
N THR A 336 -3.71 22.05 8.19
CA THR A 336 -2.53 22.55 8.90
C THR A 336 -2.63 22.16 10.39
N LEU A 337 -1.51 22.23 11.11
CA LEU A 337 -1.47 21.81 12.52
C LEU A 337 -2.41 22.65 13.39
N GLY A 338 -3.38 21.99 14.01
CA GLY A 338 -4.36 22.65 14.90
C GLY A 338 -5.40 23.51 14.19
N GLN A 339 -5.51 23.45 12.87
CA GLN A 339 -6.37 24.30 12.05
C GLN A 339 -7.82 24.40 12.56
N HIS A 340 -8.33 23.35 13.19
CA HIS A 340 -9.74 23.26 13.58
C HIS A 340 -9.92 23.19 15.11
N ASN A 341 -8.95 23.69 15.91
CA ASN A 341 -9.03 23.66 17.38
C ASN A 341 -10.28 24.42 17.89
N GLU A 342 -10.49 25.66 17.43
CA GLU A 342 -11.65 26.48 17.84
C GLU A 342 -12.97 25.79 17.46
N GLU A 343 -13.07 25.25 16.27
CA GLU A 343 -14.30 24.58 15.78
C GLU A 343 -14.65 23.31 16.54
N VAL A 344 -13.64 22.50 16.86
CA VAL A 344 -13.85 21.12 17.35
C VAL A 344 -13.72 21.03 18.86
N VAL A 345 -12.78 21.75 19.46
CA VAL A 345 -12.49 21.68 20.90
C VAL A 345 -13.31 22.75 21.70
N GLU A 346 -13.36 23.95 21.19
CA GLU A 346 -14.07 25.04 21.88
C GLU A 346 -15.57 25.01 21.57
N GLY A 347 -15.97 24.60 20.37
CA GLY A 347 -17.37 24.42 19.98
C GLY A 347 -18.09 23.24 20.67
N ALA A 348 -17.36 22.27 21.21
CA ALA A 348 -17.92 21.18 22.02
C ALA A 348 -18.22 21.63 23.48
N THR A 349 -17.82 22.84 23.88
CA THR A 349 -17.98 23.35 25.23
C THR A 349 -19.19 24.30 25.33
N LEU A 350 -19.91 24.54 24.24
CA LEU A 350 -21.17 25.31 24.17
C LEU A 350 -22.37 24.38 23.90
#